data_18d37f7782bd32f86d1ef816033b80eb
#
_entry.id   18d37f7782bd32f86d1ef816033b80eb
#
_cell.length_a   1.000
_cell.length_b   1.000
_cell.length_c   1.000
_cell.angle_alpha   90.00
_cell.angle_beta   90.00
_cell.angle_gamma   90.00
#
_symmetry.space_group_name_H-M   'P 1'
#
loop_
_entity.id
_entity.type
_entity.pdbx_description
1 polymer ?
#
loop_
_entity_poly.entity_id
_entity_poly.type
_entity_poly.pdbx_seq_one_letter_code
_entity_poly.pdbx_strand_id
1 'polypeptide(L)'
;MSSHPYEHLTPDVVLDALSSVGLHGDGRLLALSSYENRVYQVQLEDPYEGNDSVVAKFYRPGRWSDAQILEEHSFSVELMAAEIPAVGPLPLAGRSLNEHAGFRFSVSPRRGGRRPELDDFEVLEWIGRFLARIHAVGSARPFASRPDMDVQTFAIEPRDWLLAHDAIPLDVQGSWLKQCNEAIAMVEAALQGHPARRIRLHGDCHPGNILWTPDQGPHFVDLDDACTGPAVQDLWMLLSGDRRERNQQLGALVDGYEQFREFDRRELALVEPLRTLRLVHYSAWLARRWDDPAFPPTFPWFGSSDYWQGQVQMLQEQIEAMAQPPLSA
;
A
#
# COMPACT_ATOMS: atom_id res chain seq x y z
N MET A 1 -10.76 15.11 -26.07
CA MET A 1 -9.70 15.12 -25.06
C MET A 1 -10.20 14.22 -23.94
N SER A 2 -9.48 13.18 -23.60
CA SER A 2 -9.84 12.30 -22.47
C SER A 2 -9.65 13.11 -21.18
N SER A 3 -10.71 13.35 -20.42
CA SER A 3 -10.63 14.06 -19.15
C SER A 3 -9.96 13.11 -18.13
N HIS A 4 -8.90 13.55 -17.48
CA HIS A 4 -8.28 12.73 -16.43
C HIS A 4 -9.02 12.90 -15.09
N PRO A 5 -8.95 11.92 -14.17
CA PRO A 5 -9.81 11.88 -12.98
C PRO A 5 -9.75 13.12 -12.08
N TYR A 6 -8.70 13.92 -12.13
CA TYR A 6 -8.46 15.07 -11.27
C TYR A 6 -8.40 16.41 -12.03
N GLU A 7 -8.86 16.46 -13.28
CA GLU A 7 -8.80 17.67 -14.13
C GLU A 7 -9.37 18.92 -13.46
N HIS A 8 -10.44 18.75 -12.67
CA HIS A 8 -11.13 19.84 -11.98
C HIS A 8 -10.77 19.98 -10.50
N LEU A 9 -9.82 19.22 -9.99
CA LEU A 9 -9.33 19.34 -8.60
C LEU A 9 -8.27 20.43 -8.51
N THR A 10 -8.72 21.69 -8.49
CA THR A 10 -7.87 22.87 -8.33
C THR A 10 -7.55 23.14 -6.86
N PRO A 11 -6.52 23.97 -6.54
CA PRO A 11 -6.26 24.42 -5.17
C PRO A 11 -7.48 25.04 -4.49
N ASP A 12 -8.29 25.83 -5.21
CA ASP A 12 -9.50 26.44 -4.68
C ASP A 12 -10.53 25.37 -4.29
N VAL A 13 -10.74 24.36 -5.14
CA VAL A 13 -11.63 23.23 -4.83
C VAL A 13 -11.18 22.47 -3.59
N VAL A 14 -9.87 22.33 -3.37
CA VAL A 14 -9.32 21.70 -2.16
C VAL A 14 -9.64 22.53 -0.92
N LEU A 15 -9.44 23.86 -0.96
CA LEU A 15 -9.77 24.76 0.15
C LEU A 15 -11.28 24.83 0.42
N ASP A 16 -12.11 24.89 -0.62
CA ASP A 16 -13.56 24.87 -0.52
C ASP A 16 -14.07 23.55 0.07
N ALA A 17 -13.44 22.42 -0.29
CA ALA A 17 -13.77 21.12 0.28
C ALA A 17 -13.53 21.10 1.80
N LEU A 18 -12.38 21.61 2.28
CA LEU A 18 -12.14 21.74 3.72
C LEU A 18 -13.12 22.68 4.38
N SER A 19 -13.39 23.84 3.78
CA SER A 19 -14.36 24.81 4.29
C SER A 19 -15.76 24.21 4.43
N SER A 20 -16.17 23.33 3.51
CA SER A 20 -17.46 22.63 3.55
C SER A 20 -17.64 21.71 4.77
N VAL A 21 -16.55 21.33 5.42
CA VAL A 21 -16.54 20.49 6.65
C VAL A 21 -16.07 21.27 7.89
N GLY A 22 -16.00 22.61 7.80
CA GLY A 22 -15.69 23.50 8.92
C GLY A 22 -14.19 23.68 9.21
N LEU A 23 -13.31 23.34 8.25
CA LEU A 23 -11.88 23.58 8.34
C LEU A 23 -11.49 24.71 7.37
N HIS A 24 -10.88 25.76 7.85
CA HIS A 24 -10.48 26.90 7.03
C HIS A 24 -8.97 26.91 6.83
N GLY A 25 -8.55 26.76 5.57
CA GLY A 25 -7.13 26.86 5.19
C GLY A 25 -6.70 28.30 4.99
N ASP A 26 -5.49 28.67 5.40
CA ASP A 26 -4.91 30.01 5.24
C ASP A 26 -4.32 30.25 3.83
N GLY A 27 -4.55 29.36 2.88
CA GLY A 27 -4.04 29.41 1.51
C GLY A 27 -2.70 28.70 1.31
N ARG A 28 -2.02 28.27 2.36
CA ARG A 28 -0.79 27.44 2.25
C ARG A 28 -1.15 25.99 2.04
N LEU A 29 -0.90 25.52 0.80
CA LEU A 29 -1.23 24.18 0.35
C LEU A 29 -0.01 23.54 -0.27
N LEU A 30 0.36 22.34 0.22
CA LEU A 30 1.49 21.57 -0.28
C LEU A 30 0.98 20.21 -0.80
N ALA A 31 1.16 19.95 -2.09
CA ALA A 31 0.91 18.62 -2.64
C ALA A 31 1.95 17.63 -2.09
N LEU A 32 1.49 16.54 -1.50
CA LEU A 32 2.33 15.46 -1.01
C LEU A 32 2.53 14.42 -2.11
N SER A 33 3.63 13.66 -2.02
CA SER A 33 3.93 12.58 -2.97
C SER A 33 2.90 11.46 -2.83
N SER A 34 1.91 11.47 -3.70
CA SER A 34 0.90 10.44 -3.85
C SER A 34 0.50 10.35 -5.34
N TYR A 35 0.52 9.14 -5.88
CA TYR A 35 0.26 8.94 -7.31
C TYR A 35 -1.16 8.44 -7.56
N GLU A 36 -1.68 7.62 -6.66
CA GLU A 36 -3.02 7.06 -6.78
C GLU A 36 -4.09 8.09 -6.47
N ASN A 37 -3.99 8.69 -5.31
CA ASN A 37 -4.89 9.74 -4.84
C ASN A 37 -4.24 11.12 -5.05
N ARG A 38 -4.96 12.20 -4.75
CA ARG A 38 -4.33 13.51 -4.58
C ARG A 38 -4.33 13.85 -3.09
N VAL A 39 -3.16 14.09 -2.54
CA VAL A 39 -2.97 14.31 -1.11
C VAL A 39 -2.32 15.66 -0.90
N TYR A 40 -2.94 16.48 -0.06
CA TYR A 40 -2.47 17.84 0.22
C TYR A 40 -2.31 18.05 1.72
N GLN A 41 -1.17 18.56 2.13
CA GLN A 41 -1.06 19.21 3.44
C GLN A 41 -1.61 20.62 3.32
N VAL A 42 -2.51 20.99 4.21
CA VAL A 42 -3.15 22.30 4.27
C VAL A 42 -2.90 22.91 5.64
N GLN A 43 -2.36 24.14 5.66
CA GLN A 43 -2.23 24.92 6.88
C GLN A 43 -3.58 25.54 7.23
N LEU A 44 -3.99 25.42 8.49
CA LEU A 44 -5.26 25.97 8.96
C LEU A 44 -5.07 27.41 9.48
N GLU A 45 -6.12 28.23 9.36
CA GLU A 45 -6.20 29.55 9.99
C GLU A 45 -6.24 29.41 11.51
N ASP A 46 -7.11 28.53 12.00
CA ASP A 46 -7.26 28.20 13.41
C ASP A 46 -6.93 26.70 13.62
N PRO A 47 -6.16 26.33 14.65
CA PRO A 47 -5.87 24.94 14.94
C PRO A 47 -7.12 24.09 15.18
N TYR A 48 -7.19 22.91 14.58
CA TYR A 48 -8.26 21.95 14.83
C TYR A 48 -7.74 20.76 15.66
N GLU A 49 -8.32 20.53 16.84
CA GLU A 49 -7.90 19.49 17.79
C GLU A 49 -6.38 19.51 18.07
N GLY A 50 -5.79 20.72 18.18
CA GLY A 50 -4.37 20.91 18.43
C GLY A 50 -3.46 20.75 17.22
N ASN A 51 -4.02 20.56 16.01
CA ASN A 51 -3.26 20.46 14.78
C ASN A 51 -3.34 21.78 13.99
N ASP A 52 -2.20 22.43 13.77
CA ASP A 52 -2.07 23.65 12.94
C ASP A 52 -2.23 23.33 11.44
N SER A 53 -2.03 22.09 11.06
CA SER A 53 -2.17 21.63 9.67
C SER A 53 -2.79 20.24 9.60
N VAL A 54 -3.51 20.01 8.52
CA VAL A 54 -4.17 18.73 8.22
C VAL A 54 -3.71 18.16 6.88
N VAL A 55 -3.97 16.89 6.66
CA VAL A 55 -3.76 16.20 5.38
C VAL A 55 -5.12 15.86 4.77
N ALA A 56 -5.43 16.45 3.61
CA ALA A 56 -6.62 16.15 2.84
C ALA A 56 -6.28 15.15 1.73
N LYS A 57 -6.96 14.01 1.73
CA LYS A 57 -6.81 12.93 0.74
C LYS A 57 -8.05 12.88 -0.14
N PHE A 58 -7.88 13.15 -1.43
CA PHE A 58 -8.92 13.05 -2.45
C PHE A 58 -8.77 11.72 -3.18
N TYR A 59 -9.79 10.87 -3.07
CA TYR A 59 -9.79 9.51 -3.60
C TYR A 59 -9.94 9.52 -5.12
N ARG A 60 -9.17 8.65 -5.79
CA ARG A 60 -9.30 8.46 -7.25
C ARG A 60 -10.71 7.98 -7.58
N PRO A 61 -11.42 8.70 -8.46
CA PRO A 61 -12.72 8.25 -8.94
C PRO A 61 -12.68 6.84 -9.54
N GLY A 62 -13.63 6.01 -9.16
CA GLY A 62 -13.78 4.66 -9.71
C GLY A 62 -12.82 3.59 -9.17
N ARG A 63 -11.85 3.94 -8.30
CA ARG A 63 -10.97 2.93 -7.69
C ARG A 63 -11.69 2.13 -6.60
N TRP A 64 -12.20 2.79 -5.60
CA TRP A 64 -12.89 2.18 -4.46
C TRP A 64 -14.33 2.66 -4.37
N SER A 65 -15.23 1.80 -3.94
CA SER A 65 -16.58 2.19 -3.51
C SER A 65 -16.53 2.87 -2.15
N ASP A 66 -17.59 3.61 -1.80
CA ASP A 66 -17.71 4.23 -0.47
C ASP A 66 -17.65 3.19 0.65
N ALA A 67 -18.25 2.02 0.46
CA ALA A 67 -18.21 0.92 1.42
C ALA A 67 -16.76 0.45 1.68
N GLN A 68 -15.95 0.35 0.62
CA GLN A 68 -14.54 -0.04 0.74
C GLN A 68 -13.70 1.03 1.45
N ILE A 69 -13.92 2.31 1.15
CA ILE A 69 -13.23 3.43 1.81
C ILE A 69 -13.62 3.49 3.30
N LEU A 70 -14.92 3.40 3.61
CA LEU A 70 -15.39 3.45 4.99
C LEU A 70 -14.93 2.23 5.80
N GLU A 71 -14.75 1.09 5.18
CA GLU A 71 -14.21 -0.09 5.83
C GLU A 71 -12.72 0.05 6.18
N GLU A 72 -11.91 0.70 5.32
CA GLU A 72 -10.54 1.10 5.63
C GLU A 72 -10.51 2.13 6.77
N HIS A 73 -11.37 3.17 6.72
CA HIS A 73 -11.51 4.15 7.80
C HIS A 73 -11.85 3.49 9.14
N SER A 74 -12.80 2.55 9.13
CA SER A 74 -13.17 1.78 10.33
C SER A 74 -11.99 0.99 10.88
N PHE A 75 -11.19 0.37 10.01
CA PHE A 75 -10.00 -0.36 10.43
C PHE A 75 -8.96 0.59 11.04
N SER A 76 -8.69 1.74 10.43
CA SER A 76 -7.80 2.77 10.98
C SER A 76 -8.24 3.23 12.37
N VAL A 77 -9.55 3.47 12.56
CA VAL A 77 -10.12 3.87 13.85
C VAL A 77 -9.96 2.77 14.91
N GLU A 78 -10.17 1.50 14.54
CA GLU A 78 -9.94 0.35 15.45
C GLU A 78 -8.48 0.25 15.88
N LEU A 79 -7.53 0.50 14.96
CA LEU A 79 -6.10 0.52 15.27
C LEU A 79 -5.78 1.63 16.27
N MET A 80 -6.29 2.84 16.04
CA MET A 80 -6.11 3.98 16.95
C MET A 80 -6.75 3.72 18.32
N ALA A 81 -7.92 3.13 18.37
CA ALA A 81 -8.59 2.75 19.62
C ALA A 81 -7.82 1.67 20.41
N ALA A 82 -7.02 0.85 19.73
CA ALA A 82 -6.10 -0.11 20.31
C ALA A 82 -4.72 0.50 20.66
N GLU A 83 -4.60 1.85 20.66
CA GLU A 83 -3.35 2.57 20.91
C GLU A 83 -2.21 2.18 19.96
N ILE A 84 -2.56 1.85 18.71
CA ILE A 84 -1.59 1.63 17.64
C ILE A 84 -1.40 2.97 16.91
N PRO A 85 -0.16 3.39 16.62
CA PRO A 85 0.13 4.68 15.99
C PRO A 85 -0.21 4.68 14.50
N ALA A 86 -1.44 4.36 14.15
CA ALA A 86 -2.01 4.53 12.83
C ALA A 86 -2.59 5.95 12.69
N VAL A 87 -2.52 6.51 11.49
CA VAL A 87 -3.08 7.83 11.19
C VAL A 87 -4.38 7.65 10.41
N GLY A 88 -5.48 7.71 11.12
CA GLY A 88 -6.83 7.60 10.55
C GLY A 88 -7.48 8.96 10.26
N PRO A 89 -8.62 8.96 9.55
CA PRO A 89 -9.36 10.16 9.22
C PRO A 89 -10.09 10.76 10.43
N LEU A 90 -10.15 12.09 10.45
CA LEU A 90 -10.93 12.87 11.42
C LEU A 90 -12.45 12.74 11.14
N PRO A 91 -13.27 12.57 12.17
CA PRO A 91 -14.73 12.56 12.01
C PRO A 91 -15.28 13.99 11.90
N LEU A 92 -15.24 14.58 10.70
CA LEU A 92 -15.75 15.93 10.45
C LEU A 92 -17.24 15.89 10.19
N ALA A 93 -18.02 16.72 10.90
CA ALA A 93 -19.49 16.69 10.88
C ALA A 93 -20.09 15.27 11.08
N GLY A 94 -19.40 14.42 11.85
CA GLY A 94 -19.80 13.04 12.13
C GLY A 94 -19.51 12.06 11.00
N ARG A 95 -18.72 12.43 9.99
CA ARG A 95 -18.33 11.59 8.85
C ARG A 95 -16.83 11.59 8.66
N SER A 96 -16.26 10.44 8.32
CA SER A 96 -14.85 10.31 7.94
C SER A 96 -14.62 10.40 6.42
N LEU A 97 -15.66 10.13 5.63
CA LEU A 97 -15.69 10.29 4.17
C LEU A 97 -16.66 11.42 3.82
N ASN A 98 -16.17 12.40 3.10
CA ASN A 98 -16.90 13.58 2.68
C ASN A 98 -16.87 13.70 1.15
N GLU A 99 -17.72 14.57 0.59
CA GLU A 99 -17.78 14.85 -0.84
C GLU A 99 -17.89 16.35 -1.08
N HIS A 100 -17.12 16.85 -2.05
CA HIS A 100 -17.22 18.23 -2.53
C HIS A 100 -16.87 18.29 -4.02
N ALA A 101 -17.67 19.01 -4.80
CA ALA A 101 -17.50 19.18 -6.25
C ALA A 101 -17.30 17.85 -7.02
N GLY A 102 -17.95 16.76 -6.58
CA GLY A 102 -17.84 15.42 -7.17
C GLY A 102 -16.59 14.62 -6.74
N PHE A 103 -15.77 15.18 -5.86
CA PHE A 103 -14.61 14.47 -5.29
C PHE A 103 -14.92 13.97 -3.88
N ARG A 104 -14.68 12.67 -3.67
CA ARG A 104 -14.68 12.08 -2.32
C ARG A 104 -13.35 12.40 -1.64
N PHE A 105 -13.41 12.81 -0.38
CA PHE A 105 -12.20 13.13 0.37
C PHE A 105 -12.33 12.76 1.85
N SER A 106 -11.18 12.57 2.48
CA SER A 106 -11.03 12.47 3.93
C SER A 106 -9.95 13.43 4.39
N VAL A 107 -9.99 13.76 5.67
CA VAL A 107 -9.00 14.64 6.30
C VAL A 107 -8.41 13.92 7.51
N SER A 108 -7.11 13.93 7.65
CA SER A 108 -6.40 13.32 8.78
C SER A 108 -5.45 14.34 9.44
N PRO A 109 -5.06 14.11 10.70
CA PRO A 109 -4.03 14.92 11.34
C PRO A 109 -2.71 14.82 10.56
N ARG A 110 -1.99 15.91 10.43
CA ARG A 110 -0.63 15.86 9.88
C ARG A 110 0.31 15.21 10.91
N ARG A 111 1.05 14.18 10.48
CA ARG A 111 2.14 13.59 11.27
C ARG A 111 3.48 13.85 10.59
N GLY A 112 4.47 14.22 11.38
CA GLY A 112 5.87 14.32 10.94
C GLY A 112 6.55 12.96 11.06
N GLY A 113 7.70 12.85 10.41
CA GLY A 113 8.54 11.67 10.48
C GLY A 113 9.36 11.51 9.21
N ARG A 114 10.32 10.59 9.23
CA ARG A 114 11.12 10.18 8.09
C ARG A 114 10.89 8.68 7.82
N ARG A 115 11.35 8.19 6.70
CA ARG A 115 11.37 6.74 6.45
C ARG A 115 12.25 6.06 7.51
N PRO A 116 11.84 4.89 8.01
CA PRO A 116 12.68 4.09 8.92
C PRO A 116 13.95 3.61 8.20
N GLU A 117 15.03 3.49 8.95
CA GLU A 117 16.28 2.92 8.49
C GLU A 117 16.21 1.40 8.67
N LEU A 118 16.24 0.64 7.56
CA LEU A 118 16.03 -0.82 7.58
C LEU A 118 17.29 -1.62 7.96
N ASP A 119 18.43 -0.97 8.10
CA ASP A 119 19.68 -1.50 8.65
C ASP A 119 19.80 -1.33 10.17
N ASP A 120 18.89 -0.56 10.77
CA ASP A 120 18.75 -0.43 12.22
C ASP A 120 17.77 -1.49 12.76
N PHE A 121 18.30 -2.53 13.40
CA PHE A 121 17.51 -3.63 13.91
C PHE A 121 16.59 -3.24 15.08
N GLU A 122 16.95 -2.23 15.88
CA GLU A 122 16.06 -1.72 16.93
C GLU A 122 14.81 -1.07 16.31
N VAL A 123 14.99 -0.33 15.21
CA VAL A 123 13.88 0.25 14.44
C VAL A 123 12.97 -0.86 13.88
N LEU A 124 13.56 -1.94 13.34
CA LEU A 124 12.78 -3.06 12.82
C LEU A 124 12.04 -3.82 13.92
N GLU A 125 12.64 -4.03 15.08
CA GLU A 125 11.93 -4.62 16.24
C GLU A 125 10.73 -3.75 16.67
N TRP A 126 10.88 -2.43 16.72
CA TRP A 126 9.77 -1.52 17.02
C TRP A 126 8.64 -1.66 16.01
N ILE A 127 8.96 -1.69 14.73
CA ILE A 127 7.98 -1.89 13.66
C ILE A 127 7.31 -3.26 13.83
N GLY A 128 8.07 -4.33 14.09
CA GLY A 128 7.57 -5.68 14.32
C GLY A 128 6.53 -5.74 15.45
N ARG A 129 6.80 -5.06 16.58
CA ARG A 129 5.86 -4.96 17.71
C ARG A 129 4.50 -4.39 17.29
N PHE A 130 4.51 -3.31 16.52
CA PHE A 130 3.28 -2.67 16.08
C PHE A 130 2.59 -3.47 14.97
N LEU A 131 3.33 -4.12 14.06
CA LEU A 131 2.72 -5.03 13.08
C LEU A 131 1.99 -6.19 13.77
N ALA A 132 2.57 -6.77 14.83
CA ALA A 132 1.89 -7.78 15.62
C ALA A 132 0.56 -7.27 16.21
N ARG A 133 0.52 -6.05 16.71
CA ARG A 133 -0.69 -5.42 17.26
C ARG A 133 -1.70 -5.09 16.16
N ILE A 134 -1.27 -4.56 15.01
CA ILE A 134 -2.11 -4.36 13.82
C ILE A 134 -2.77 -5.69 13.42
N HIS A 135 -1.99 -6.76 13.33
CA HIS A 135 -2.47 -8.09 12.96
C HIS A 135 -3.36 -8.73 14.05
N ALA A 136 -3.17 -8.41 15.32
CA ALA A 136 -4.08 -8.82 16.39
C ALA A 136 -5.47 -8.21 16.18
N VAL A 137 -5.56 -6.89 15.95
CA VAL A 137 -6.80 -6.21 15.59
C VAL A 137 -7.35 -6.74 14.26
N GLY A 138 -6.48 -6.90 13.26
CA GLY A 138 -6.84 -7.44 11.94
C GLY A 138 -7.47 -8.81 11.98
N SER A 139 -7.06 -9.65 12.95
CA SER A 139 -7.57 -11.02 13.10
C SER A 139 -8.91 -11.13 13.82
N ALA A 140 -9.42 -10.03 14.41
CA ALA A 140 -10.64 -10.05 15.20
C ALA A 140 -11.91 -10.22 14.35
N ARG A 141 -11.91 -9.68 13.14
CA ARG A 141 -13.00 -9.81 12.15
C ARG A 141 -12.47 -9.70 10.73
N PRO A 142 -13.14 -10.26 9.71
CA PRO A 142 -12.77 -10.06 8.31
C PRO A 142 -13.18 -8.67 7.80
N PHE A 143 -12.62 -8.26 6.65
CA PHE A 143 -13.23 -7.26 5.79
C PHE A 143 -14.46 -7.86 5.08
N ALA A 144 -15.45 -7.03 4.78
CA ALA A 144 -16.65 -7.42 4.02
C ALA A 144 -16.59 -6.98 2.55
N SER A 145 -15.92 -5.86 2.28
CA SER A 145 -15.90 -5.22 0.95
C SER A 145 -14.49 -5.05 0.39
N ARG A 146 -13.46 -5.00 1.24
CA ARG A 146 -12.07 -4.86 0.82
C ARG A 146 -11.57 -6.14 0.15
N PRO A 147 -10.62 -6.02 -0.82
CA PRO A 147 -10.17 -7.17 -1.58
C PRO A 147 -9.43 -8.20 -0.74
N ASP A 148 -9.47 -9.42 -1.22
CA ASP A 148 -8.56 -10.48 -0.81
C ASP A 148 -7.29 -10.44 -1.66
N MET A 149 -6.13 -10.62 -1.03
CA MET A 149 -4.85 -10.80 -1.72
C MET A 149 -4.76 -12.24 -2.23
N ASP A 150 -5.20 -12.47 -3.45
CA ASP A 150 -5.20 -13.77 -4.12
C ASP A 150 -4.61 -13.69 -5.54
N VAL A 151 -4.42 -14.84 -6.15
CA VAL A 151 -3.82 -14.95 -7.49
C VAL A 151 -4.71 -14.33 -8.56
N GLN A 152 -6.04 -14.47 -8.42
CA GLN A 152 -6.98 -13.92 -9.38
C GLN A 152 -6.87 -12.41 -9.46
N THR A 153 -6.99 -11.74 -8.32
CA THR A 153 -7.01 -10.27 -8.21
C THR A 153 -5.64 -9.63 -8.46
N PHE A 154 -4.55 -10.29 -8.00
CA PHE A 154 -3.21 -9.68 -8.02
C PHE A 154 -2.31 -10.16 -9.17
N ALA A 155 -2.69 -11.20 -9.92
CA ALA A 155 -1.89 -11.67 -11.05
C ALA A 155 -2.71 -11.96 -12.31
N ILE A 156 -3.77 -12.76 -12.24
CA ILE A 156 -4.54 -13.19 -13.45
C ILE A 156 -5.24 -12.00 -14.09
N GLU A 157 -6.06 -11.27 -13.33
CA GLU A 157 -6.75 -10.06 -13.84
C GLU A 157 -5.78 -8.97 -14.31
N PRO A 158 -4.68 -8.64 -13.59
CA PRO A 158 -3.64 -7.75 -14.07
C PRO A 158 -2.99 -8.19 -15.39
N ARG A 159 -2.59 -9.47 -15.50
CA ARG A 159 -2.03 -10.07 -16.74
C ARG A 159 -3.00 -9.92 -17.90
N ASP A 160 -4.23 -10.35 -17.70
CA ASP A 160 -5.24 -10.36 -18.75
C ASP A 160 -5.60 -8.94 -19.21
N TRP A 161 -5.63 -8.00 -18.26
CA TRP A 161 -5.84 -6.59 -18.58
C TRP A 161 -4.70 -6.01 -19.43
N LEU A 162 -3.44 -6.29 -19.08
CA LEU A 162 -2.25 -5.83 -19.83
C LEU A 162 -2.28 -6.34 -21.28
N LEU A 163 -2.68 -7.60 -21.47
CA LEU A 163 -2.81 -8.20 -22.80
C LEU A 163 -3.97 -7.59 -23.59
N ALA A 164 -5.13 -7.41 -22.96
CA ALA A 164 -6.33 -6.89 -23.63
C ALA A 164 -6.22 -5.42 -24.06
N HIS A 165 -5.29 -4.68 -23.47
CA HIS A 165 -5.07 -3.24 -23.75
C HIS A 165 -3.74 -2.96 -24.47
N ASP A 166 -3.12 -3.98 -25.06
CA ASP A 166 -1.86 -3.87 -25.82
C ASP A 166 -0.76 -3.09 -25.05
N ALA A 167 -0.74 -3.24 -23.72
CA ALA A 167 0.20 -2.52 -22.85
C ALA A 167 1.65 -3.03 -22.98
N ILE A 168 1.84 -4.23 -23.53
CA ILE A 168 3.13 -4.89 -23.68
C ILE A 168 3.53 -4.87 -25.16
N PRO A 169 4.74 -4.37 -25.54
CA PRO A 169 5.22 -4.41 -26.90
C PRO A 169 5.23 -5.84 -27.49
N LEU A 170 4.81 -5.98 -28.74
CA LEU A 170 4.62 -7.29 -29.41
C LEU A 170 5.90 -8.14 -29.46
N ASP A 171 7.07 -7.52 -29.54
CA ASP A 171 8.37 -8.18 -29.56
C ASP A 171 8.73 -8.84 -28.22
N VAL A 172 8.19 -8.37 -27.10
CA VAL A 172 8.44 -8.88 -25.74
C VAL A 172 7.26 -9.67 -25.18
N GLN A 173 6.04 -9.41 -25.67
CA GLN A 173 4.79 -9.95 -25.13
C GLN A 173 4.80 -11.47 -24.96
N GLY A 174 5.29 -12.22 -25.98
CA GLY A 174 5.33 -13.69 -25.93
C GLY A 174 6.24 -14.23 -24.83
N SER A 175 7.41 -13.66 -24.65
CA SER A 175 8.35 -14.05 -23.58
C SER A 175 7.84 -13.65 -22.21
N TRP A 176 7.28 -12.43 -22.08
CA TRP A 176 6.70 -11.98 -20.81
C TRP A 176 5.53 -12.88 -20.39
N LEU A 177 4.60 -13.18 -21.30
CA LEU A 177 3.45 -14.03 -21.02
C LEU A 177 3.86 -15.44 -20.58
N LYS A 178 4.87 -16.02 -21.23
CA LYS A 178 5.41 -17.32 -20.82
C LYS A 178 5.91 -17.31 -19.39
N GLN A 179 6.78 -16.35 -19.03
CA GLN A 179 7.34 -16.26 -17.69
C GLN A 179 6.26 -15.91 -16.65
N CYS A 180 5.33 -15.03 -16.99
CA CYS A 180 4.22 -14.66 -16.12
C CYS A 180 3.34 -15.88 -15.79
N ASN A 181 2.97 -16.70 -16.78
CA ASN A 181 2.17 -17.90 -16.56
C ASN A 181 2.90 -18.95 -15.71
N GLU A 182 4.20 -19.14 -15.94
CA GLU A 182 5.02 -20.05 -15.14
C GLU A 182 5.11 -19.58 -13.68
N ALA A 183 5.38 -18.28 -13.48
CA ALA A 183 5.43 -17.68 -12.15
C ALA A 183 4.07 -17.78 -11.42
N ILE A 184 2.96 -17.51 -12.10
CA ILE A 184 1.59 -17.65 -11.55
C ILE A 184 1.34 -19.09 -11.10
N ALA A 185 1.67 -20.08 -11.91
CA ALA A 185 1.48 -21.50 -11.54
C ALA A 185 2.27 -21.87 -10.27
N MET A 186 3.50 -21.35 -10.12
CA MET A 186 4.30 -21.56 -8.91
C MET A 186 3.69 -20.86 -7.68
N VAL A 187 3.17 -19.64 -7.85
CA VAL A 187 2.46 -18.92 -6.78
C VAL A 187 1.24 -19.71 -6.31
N GLU A 188 0.43 -20.21 -7.24
CA GLU A 188 -0.75 -21.04 -6.92
C GLU A 188 -0.36 -22.29 -6.12
N ALA A 189 0.67 -23.01 -6.58
CA ALA A 189 1.17 -24.18 -5.88
C ALA A 189 1.70 -23.85 -4.47
N ALA A 190 2.41 -22.73 -4.31
CA ALA A 190 2.91 -22.29 -3.02
C ALA A 190 1.78 -21.92 -2.04
N LEU A 191 0.78 -21.16 -2.48
CA LEU A 191 -0.38 -20.79 -1.66
C LEU A 191 -1.21 -22.00 -1.26
N GLN A 192 -1.36 -23.01 -2.13
CA GLN A 192 -2.02 -24.27 -1.81
C GLN A 192 -1.21 -25.13 -0.84
N GLY A 193 0.12 -25.17 -1.02
CA GLY A 193 1.04 -25.95 -0.19
C GLY A 193 1.26 -25.36 1.21
N HIS A 194 1.08 -24.05 1.36
CA HIS A 194 1.32 -23.32 2.61
C HIS A 194 0.09 -22.48 3.01
N PRO A 195 -1.02 -23.12 3.45
CA PRO A 195 -2.21 -22.41 3.86
C PRO A 195 -1.91 -21.53 5.08
N ALA A 196 -2.11 -20.23 4.92
CA ALA A 196 -1.92 -19.25 5.98
C ALA A 196 -3.25 -18.72 6.50
N ARG A 197 -3.26 -18.26 7.76
CA ARG A 197 -4.42 -17.55 8.30
C ARG A 197 -4.56 -16.21 7.58
N ARG A 198 -5.74 -15.93 7.07
CA ARG A 198 -6.05 -14.68 6.38
C ARG A 198 -6.65 -13.69 7.37
N ILE A 199 -6.06 -12.51 7.47
CA ILE A 199 -6.43 -11.44 8.39
C ILE A 199 -6.47 -10.11 7.64
N ARG A 200 -7.06 -9.09 8.24
CA ARG A 200 -6.96 -7.71 7.72
C ARG A 200 -5.54 -7.20 7.91
N LEU A 201 -4.96 -6.66 6.85
CA LEU A 201 -3.59 -6.18 6.75
C LEU A 201 -3.57 -4.69 6.42
N HIS A 202 -2.42 -4.06 6.65
CA HIS A 202 -2.08 -2.80 6.01
C HIS A 202 -2.06 -2.96 4.47
N GLY A 203 -1.51 -4.08 4.01
CA GLY A 203 -1.49 -4.50 2.60
C GLY A 203 -0.36 -3.89 1.77
N ASP A 204 0.06 -2.67 2.06
CA ASP A 204 1.16 -1.96 1.40
C ASP A 204 2.14 -1.36 2.42
N CYS A 205 2.55 -2.17 3.41
CA CYS A 205 3.41 -1.75 4.52
C CYS A 205 4.89 -1.65 4.10
N HIS A 206 5.21 -0.75 3.18
CA HIS A 206 6.59 -0.45 2.79
C HIS A 206 7.14 0.75 3.59
N PRO A 207 8.49 0.99 3.58
CA PRO A 207 9.10 2.05 4.39
C PRO A 207 8.56 3.45 4.12
N GLY A 208 7.99 3.70 2.94
CA GLY A 208 7.37 4.98 2.59
C GLY A 208 6.04 5.25 3.30
N ASN A 209 5.38 4.20 3.80
CA ASN A 209 4.11 4.27 4.53
C ASN A 209 4.31 4.16 6.06
N ILE A 210 5.55 4.29 6.52
CA ILE A 210 5.90 4.36 7.94
C ILE A 210 6.66 5.68 8.18
N LEU A 211 6.09 6.54 9.01
CA LEU A 211 6.72 7.77 9.45
C LEU A 211 7.41 7.52 10.79
N TRP A 212 8.73 7.45 10.75
CA TRP A 212 9.55 7.21 11.94
C TRP A 212 9.97 8.51 12.61
N THR A 213 9.80 8.58 13.92
CA THR A 213 10.39 9.61 14.77
C THR A 213 11.15 8.96 15.92
N PRO A 214 12.34 9.47 16.30
CA PRO A 214 13.16 8.87 17.37
C PRO A 214 12.43 8.76 18.72
N ASP A 215 11.60 9.77 19.04
CA ASP A 215 10.95 9.87 20.35
C ASP A 215 9.62 9.09 20.43
N GLN A 216 8.91 8.92 19.31
CA GLN A 216 7.56 8.32 19.28
C GLN A 216 7.48 6.99 18.52
N GLY A 217 8.58 6.60 17.85
CA GLY A 217 8.61 5.41 17.03
C GLY A 217 7.86 5.55 15.71
N PRO A 218 7.33 4.42 15.17
CA PRO A 218 6.65 4.40 13.88
C PRO A 218 5.23 4.94 13.95
N HIS A 219 4.79 5.64 12.89
CA HIS A 219 3.40 5.96 12.62
C HIS A 219 3.03 5.36 11.27
N PHE A 220 2.01 4.53 11.24
CA PHE A 220 1.54 3.86 10.01
C PHE A 220 0.54 4.76 9.30
N VAL A 221 0.79 5.01 8.03
CA VAL A 221 -0.03 5.89 7.18
C VAL A 221 -0.45 5.15 5.92
N ASP A 222 -1.46 5.66 5.25
CA ASP A 222 -1.93 5.20 3.94
C ASP A 222 -2.38 3.73 3.91
N LEU A 223 -3.42 3.42 4.66
CA LEU A 223 -4.09 2.11 4.63
C LEU A 223 -4.99 1.93 3.38
N ASP A 224 -4.79 2.73 2.34
CA ASP A 224 -5.60 2.73 1.12
C ASP A 224 -5.62 1.37 0.38
N ASP A 225 -4.58 0.58 0.56
CA ASP A 225 -4.45 -0.78 0.03
C ASP A 225 -4.71 -1.88 1.08
N ALA A 226 -5.34 -1.51 2.21
CA ALA A 226 -5.71 -2.50 3.22
C ALA A 226 -6.55 -3.62 2.58
N CYS A 227 -6.18 -4.87 2.86
CA CYS A 227 -6.76 -6.06 2.24
C CYS A 227 -6.74 -7.25 3.20
N THR A 228 -7.37 -8.35 2.81
CA THR A 228 -7.27 -9.61 3.54
C THR A 228 -6.13 -10.46 2.97
N GLY A 229 -5.21 -10.92 3.83
CA GLY A 229 -4.07 -11.72 3.39
C GLY A 229 -3.30 -12.38 4.53
N PRO A 230 -2.17 -13.05 4.25
CA PRO A 230 -1.27 -13.62 5.24
C PRO A 230 -0.46 -12.53 5.93
N ALA A 231 -0.14 -12.71 7.22
CA ALA A 231 0.58 -11.72 8.03
C ALA A 231 1.95 -11.33 7.43
N VAL A 232 2.64 -12.28 6.82
CA VAL A 232 3.96 -12.06 6.21
C VAL A 232 3.95 -10.98 5.11
N GLN A 233 2.78 -10.66 4.53
CA GLN A 233 2.66 -9.59 3.53
C GLN A 233 3.17 -8.25 4.05
N ASP A 234 2.81 -7.88 5.26
CA ASP A 234 3.23 -6.59 5.83
C ASP A 234 4.69 -6.61 6.35
N LEU A 235 5.32 -7.79 6.46
CA LEU A 235 6.71 -7.92 6.90
C LEU A 235 7.68 -7.89 5.73
N TRP A 236 7.44 -8.66 4.66
CA TRP A 236 8.42 -8.81 3.58
C TRP A 236 8.68 -7.50 2.82
N MET A 237 7.74 -6.58 2.81
CA MET A 237 7.89 -5.28 2.15
C MET A 237 8.90 -4.35 2.83
N LEU A 238 9.32 -4.71 4.04
CA LEU A 238 10.37 -4.04 4.82
C LEU A 238 11.75 -4.67 4.64
N LEU A 239 11.87 -5.70 3.78
CA LEU A 239 13.14 -6.40 3.56
C LEU A 239 13.85 -5.85 2.32
N SER A 240 15.15 -5.63 2.44
CA SER A 240 16.00 -5.12 1.36
C SER A 240 17.37 -5.76 1.35
N GLY A 241 18.11 -5.59 0.25
CA GLY A 241 19.46 -6.12 0.11
C GLY A 241 19.52 -7.60 -0.28
N ASP A 242 20.65 -8.24 0.03
CA ASP A 242 20.89 -9.63 -0.27
C ASP A 242 20.12 -10.58 0.68
N ARG A 243 20.23 -11.90 0.45
CA ARG A 243 19.53 -12.91 1.26
C ARG A 243 19.94 -12.88 2.73
N ARG A 244 21.21 -12.60 3.03
CA ARG A 244 21.71 -12.54 4.41
C ARG A 244 21.15 -11.33 5.12
N GLU A 245 21.17 -10.17 4.48
CA GLU A 245 20.61 -8.93 5.02
C GLU A 245 19.12 -9.09 5.28
N ARG A 246 18.36 -9.63 4.31
CA ARG A 246 16.94 -9.92 4.46
C ARG A 246 16.62 -10.87 5.60
N ASN A 247 17.43 -11.91 5.83
CA ASN A 247 17.26 -12.81 6.98
C ASN A 247 17.49 -12.08 8.31
N GLN A 248 18.50 -11.22 8.40
CA GLN A 248 18.77 -10.44 9.61
C GLN A 248 17.64 -9.44 9.90
N GLN A 249 17.18 -8.72 8.89
CA GLN A 249 16.04 -7.80 9.00
C GLN A 249 14.77 -8.53 9.40
N LEU A 250 14.49 -9.68 8.79
CA LEU A 250 13.34 -10.51 9.12
C LEU A 250 13.41 -11.03 10.55
N GLY A 251 14.59 -11.46 11.01
CA GLY A 251 14.82 -11.86 12.40
C GLY A 251 14.43 -10.75 13.37
N ALA A 252 14.93 -9.53 13.18
CA ALA A 252 14.61 -8.39 14.03
C ALA A 252 13.10 -8.05 14.02
N LEU A 253 12.47 -8.07 12.83
CA LEU A 253 11.02 -7.86 12.71
C LEU A 253 10.23 -8.92 13.48
N VAL A 254 10.61 -10.19 13.35
CA VAL A 254 9.92 -11.31 14.03
C VAL A 254 10.19 -11.28 15.53
N ASP A 255 11.40 -10.96 15.99
CA ASP A 255 11.72 -10.79 17.41
C ASP A 255 10.83 -9.71 18.06
N GLY A 256 10.63 -8.59 17.38
CA GLY A 256 9.69 -7.56 17.79
C GLY A 256 8.23 -8.05 17.76
N TYR A 257 7.84 -8.72 16.70
CA TYR A 257 6.48 -9.23 16.48
C TYR A 257 6.08 -10.24 17.56
N GLU A 258 6.94 -11.17 17.90
CA GLU A 258 6.67 -12.24 18.87
C GLU A 258 6.53 -11.75 20.33
N GLN A 259 6.84 -10.48 20.60
CA GLN A 259 6.54 -9.88 21.90
C GLN A 259 5.03 -9.70 22.15
N PHE A 260 4.21 -9.65 21.09
CA PHE A 260 2.77 -9.42 21.16
C PHE A 260 1.92 -10.52 20.54
N ARG A 261 2.47 -11.25 19.55
CA ARG A 261 1.74 -12.29 18.83
C ARG A 261 2.72 -13.30 18.23
N GLU A 262 2.44 -14.59 18.38
CA GLU A 262 3.20 -15.65 17.71
C GLU A 262 3.15 -15.46 16.18
N PHE A 263 4.34 -15.55 15.53
CA PHE A 263 4.45 -15.50 14.08
C PHE A 263 4.48 -16.92 13.51
N ASP A 264 3.59 -17.19 12.56
CA ASP A 264 3.58 -18.47 11.86
C ASP A 264 4.72 -18.53 10.82
N ARG A 265 5.85 -19.11 11.19
CA ARG A 265 7.02 -19.21 10.32
C ARG A 265 6.77 -19.98 9.01
N ARG A 266 5.67 -20.75 8.91
CA ARG A 266 5.28 -21.40 7.64
C ARG A 266 4.92 -20.36 6.58
N GLU A 267 4.48 -19.17 6.98
CA GLU A 267 4.20 -18.06 6.07
C GLU A 267 5.45 -17.53 5.35
N LEU A 268 6.67 -17.82 5.84
CA LEU A 268 7.91 -17.42 5.17
C LEU A 268 8.06 -18.01 3.78
N ALA A 269 7.44 -19.17 3.52
CA ALA A 269 7.38 -19.76 2.18
C ALA A 269 6.55 -18.92 1.19
N LEU A 270 5.75 -17.97 1.68
CA LEU A 270 4.91 -17.09 0.87
C LEU A 270 5.57 -15.77 0.47
N VAL A 271 6.78 -15.45 0.99
CA VAL A 271 7.46 -14.17 0.70
C VAL A 271 7.66 -13.96 -0.81
N GLU A 272 8.32 -14.90 -1.48
CA GLU A 272 8.59 -14.77 -2.92
C GLU A 272 7.32 -14.92 -3.78
N PRO A 273 6.36 -15.80 -3.46
CA PRO A 273 5.03 -15.79 -4.08
C PRO A 273 4.32 -14.43 -4.00
N LEU A 274 4.25 -13.81 -2.84
CA LEU A 274 3.61 -12.50 -2.66
C LEU A 274 4.34 -11.37 -3.40
N ARG A 275 5.67 -11.42 -3.42
CA ARG A 275 6.50 -10.50 -4.21
C ARG A 275 6.19 -10.64 -5.71
N THR A 276 6.03 -11.87 -6.18
CA THR A 276 5.64 -12.16 -7.57
C THR A 276 4.27 -11.57 -7.92
N LEU A 277 3.27 -11.76 -7.05
CA LEU A 277 1.94 -11.13 -7.22
C LEU A 277 2.06 -9.61 -7.33
N ARG A 278 2.83 -8.98 -6.45
CA ARG A 278 3.05 -7.52 -6.48
C ARG A 278 3.71 -7.07 -7.79
N LEU A 279 4.68 -7.82 -8.30
CA LEU A 279 5.40 -7.49 -9.54
C LEU A 279 4.43 -7.41 -10.74
N VAL A 280 3.57 -8.40 -10.89
CA VAL A 280 2.57 -8.44 -11.98
C VAL A 280 1.51 -7.34 -11.78
N HIS A 281 0.99 -7.22 -10.56
CA HIS A 281 0.00 -6.20 -10.21
C HIS A 281 0.50 -4.78 -10.46
N TYR A 282 1.75 -4.49 -10.09
CA TYR A 282 2.36 -3.16 -10.24
C TYR A 282 2.46 -2.71 -11.70
N SER A 283 2.84 -3.61 -12.61
CA SER A 283 2.88 -3.32 -14.04
C SER A 283 1.50 -2.93 -14.60
N ALA A 284 0.45 -3.64 -14.20
CA ALA A 284 -0.91 -3.31 -14.59
C ALA A 284 -1.43 -2.04 -13.89
N TRP A 285 -1.01 -1.79 -12.65
CA TRP A 285 -1.32 -0.56 -11.92
C TRP A 285 -0.79 0.67 -12.64
N LEU A 286 0.46 0.64 -13.13
CA LEU A 286 1.05 1.70 -13.95
C LEU A 286 0.30 1.88 -15.27
N ALA A 287 0.06 0.78 -15.99
CA ALA A 287 -0.58 0.81 -17.31
C ALA A 287 -2.00 1.40 -17.25
N ARG A 288 -2.81 0.99 -16.26
CA ARG A 288 -4.19 1.46 -16.07
C ARG A 288 -4.29 2.97 -15.78
N ARG A 289 -3.19 3.60 -15.38
CA ARG A 289 -3.13 5.00 -14.96
C ARG A 289 -2.29 5.87 -15.88
N TRP A 290 -1.81 5.29 -16.97
CA TRP A 290 -0.86 5.97 -17.86
C TRP A 290 -1.43 7.23 -18.52
N ASP A 291 -2.75 7.33 -18.64
CA ASP A 291 -3.45 8.52 -19.15
C ASP A 291 -3.52 9.67 -18.12
N ASP A 292 -3.20 9.42 -16.85
CA ASP A 292 -3.13 10.48 -15.84
C ASP A 292 -1.81 11.26 -16.02
N PRO A 293 -1.88 12.59 -16.25
CA PRO A 293 -0.70 13.41 -16.56
C PRO A 293 0.41 13.38 -15.51
N ALA A 294 0.12 12.93 -14.29
CA ALA A 294 1.13 12.77 -13.24
C ALA A 294 2.01 11.52 -13.44
N PHE A 295 1.54 10.51 -14.18
CA PHE A 295 2.26 9.23 -14.31
C PHE A 295 3.46 9.29 -15.25
N PRO A 296 3.36 9.78 -16.51
CA PRO A 296 4.50 9.80 -17.41
C PRO A 296 5.73 10.55 -16.89
N PRO A 297 5.60 11.74 -16.26
CA PRO A 297 6.77 12.42 -15.67
C PRO A 297 7.37 11.69 -14.47
N THR A 298 6.54 10.95 -13.71
CA THR A 298 6.96 10.23 -12.51
C THR A 298 7.62 8.90 -12.84
N PHE A 299 7.12 8.22 -13.86
CA PHE A 299 7.57 6.89 -14.28
C PHE A 299 8.04 6.88 -15.76
N PRO A 300 9.01 7.74 -16.14
CA PRO A 300 9.38 7.94 -17.55
C PRO A 300 9.95 6.70 -18.24
N TRP A 301 10.34 5.71 -17.46
CA TRP A 301 10.86 4.42 -17.90
C TRP A 301 9.77 3.39 -18.25
N PHE A 302 8.51 3.60 -17.80
CA PHE A 302 7.43 2.65 -18.02
C PHE A 302 7.02 2.57 -19.51
N GLY A 303 6.64 1.36 -19.94
CA GLY A 303 6.12 1.11 -21.29
C GLY A 303 7.19 0.93 -22.37
N SER A 304 8.46 1.22 -22.09
CA SER A 304 9.57 0.98 -23.03
C SER A 304 9.84 -0.54 -23.18
N SER A 305 10.44 -0.92 -24.32
CA SER A 305 10.88 -2.32 -24.51
C SER A 305 11.88 -2.74 -23.44
N ASP A 306 12.78 -1.85 -23.01
CA ASP A 306 13.74 -2.12 -21.93
C ASP A 306 13.04 -2.40 -20.59
N TYR A 307 11.98 -1.66 -20.26
CA TYR A 307 11.17 -1.93 -19.09
C TYR A 307 10.59 -3.36 -19.12
N TRP A 308 9.95 -3.72 -20.24
CA TRP A 308 9.30 -5.03 -20.37
C TRP A 308 10.29 -6.18 -20.44
N GLN A 309 11.46 -5.99 -21.06
CA GLN A 309 12.56 -6.97 -21.00
C GLN A 309 13.05 -7.15 -19.55
N GLY A 310 13.19 -6.05 -18.80
CA GLY A 310 13.46 -6.10 -17.37
C GLY A 310 12.40 -6.87 -16.58
N GLN A 311 11.11 -6.72 -16.92
CA GLN A 311 10.04 -7.50 -16.29
C GLN A 311 10.14 -9.00 -16.59
N VAL A 312 10.53 -9.38 -17.80
CA VAL A 312 10.81 -10.78 -18.15
C VAL A 312 11.92 -11.36 -17.27
N GLN A 313 13.02 -10.61 -17.12
CA GLN A 313 14.14 -11.03 -16.28
C GLN A 313 13.72 -11.12 -14.80
N MET A 314 13.01 -10.14 -14.28
CA MET A 314 12.53 -10.14 -12.88
C MET A 314 11.59 -11.33 -12.60
N LEU A 315 10.73 -11.70 -13.55
CA LEU A 315 9.88 -12.89 -13.42
C LEU A 315 10.72 -14.19 -13.42
N GLN A 316 11.76 -14.29 -14.24
CA GLN A 316 12.70 -15.43 -14.20
C GLN A 316 13.41 -15.53 -12.85
N GLU A 317 13.92 -14.41 -12.33
CA GLU A 317 14.54 -14.34 -11.01
C GLU A 317 13.57 -14.76 -9.89
N GLN A 318 12.28 -14.39 -10.00
CA GLN A 318 11.25 -14.80 -9.05
C GLN A 318 10.93 -16.30 -9.13
N ILE A 319 10.89 -16.88 -10.32
CA ILE A 319 10.72 -18.33 -10.52
C ILE A 319 11.88 -19.08 -9.83
N GLU A 320 13.11 -18.62 -10.03
CA GLU A 320 14.29 -19.18 -9.37
C GLU A 320 14.25 -19.00 -7.85
N ALA A 321 13.82 -17.82 -7.37
CA ALA A 321 13.72 -17.53 -5.94
C ALA A 321 12.65 -18.38 -5.24
N MET A 322 11.50 -18.60 -5.88
CA MET A 322 10.44 -19.48 -5.36
C MET A 322 10.86 -20.96 -5.29
N ALA A 323 11.82 -21.38 -6.12
CA ALA A 323 12.39 -22.73 -6.06
C ALA A 323 13.43 -22.94 -4.94
N GLN A 324 13.89 -21.86 -4.31
CA GLN A 324 14.85 -21.91 -3.20
C GLN A 324 14.15 -22.13 -1.85
N PRO A 325 14.86 -22.61 -0.81
CA PRO A 325 14.32 -22.63 0.54
C PRO A 325 13.82 -21.24 0.98
N PRO A 326 12.77 -21.13 1.80
CA PRO A 326 12.28 -19.87 2.35
C PRO A 326 13.37 -19.06 3.08
N LEU A 327 13.12 -17.77 3.29
CA LEU A 327 13.90 -16.96 4.21
C LEU A 327 13.80 -17.56 5.63
N SER A 328 14.76 -17.25 6.47
CA SER A 328 14.78 -17.66 7.89
C SER A 328 14.75 -16.43 8.79
N ALA A 329 13.98 -16.51 9.87
CA ALA A 329 13.91 -15.54 10.95
C ALA A 329 14.40 -16.17 12.25
#